data_1c3d6727d3af14d3a685ba9f7e8173a1
#
_entry.id   1c3d6727d3af14d3a685ba9f7e8173a1
#
_cell.length_a   1.000
_cell.length_b   1.000
_cell.length_c   1.000
_cell.angle_alpha   90.00
_cell.angle_beta   90.00
_cell.angle_gamma   90.00
#
_symmetry.space_group_name_H-M   'P 1'
#
loop_
_entity.id
_entity.type
_entity.pdbx_description
1 polymer ?
#
loop_
_entity_poly.entity_id
_entity_poly.type
_entity_poly.pdbx_seq_one_letter_code
_entity_poly.pdbx_strand_id
1 'polypeptide(L)'
;MGLHFSKEEFRVRKSKVLDSMKDQNIDALLMFRQESMYWLTGYDTFGYVFFQTLILDKKGNTILLTRAPDLRQAQNTSNIKDIRIWVDKDGSNPTDDLKVILDELNLKGKKLGIEYEAYGLTGKNTLKLNKSLENYCSVEDKSDLITKLRVVKSKEEIVYVKKAAELADQALDEVWKYAKAGVNESKILAEMNKVIFEGGGDYPANEFIIGSGKNALLCRYQSDKQTLNAQD
;
A
#
# COMPACT_ATOMS: atom_id res chain seq x y z
N MET A 1 -13.83 7.90 11.54
CA MET A 1 -12.61 7.12 11.84
C MET A 1 -11.45 8.08 12.05
N GLY A 2 -10.58 7.81 13.00
CA GLY A 2 -9.37 8.63 13.22
C GLY A 2 -8.20 8.11 12.40
N LEU A 3 -7.22 8.97 12.16
CA LEU A 3 -5.93 8.54 11.60
C LEU A 3 -5.20 7.64 12.61
N HIS A 4 -4.49 6.62 12.14
CA HIS A 4 -3.73 5.70 12.98
C HIS A 4 -2.48 6.35 13.62
N PHE A 5 -1.99 7.43 13.03
CA PHE A 5 -0.82 8.17 13.49
C PHE A 5 -1.17 9.62 13.79
N SER A 6 -0.36 10.27 14.61
CA SER A 6 -0.54 11.66 14.96
C SER A 6 -0.34 12.60 13.76
N LYS A 7 -0.92 13.81 13.83
CA LYS A 7 -0.68 14.84 12.80
C LYS A 7 0.80 15.22 12.72
N GLU A 8 1.50 15.18 13.84
CA GLU A 8 2.92 15.48 13.91
C GLU A 8 3.74 14.40 13.20
N GLU A 9 3.41 13.11 13.38
CA GLU A 9 4.05 12.01 12.66
C GLU A 9 3.94 12.19 11.14
N PHE A 10 2.74 12.51 10.63
CA PHE A 10 2.55 12.77 9.20
C PHE A 10 3.32 14.01 8.73
N ARG A 11 3.42 15.05 9.55
CA ARG A 11 4.22 16.25 9.23
C ARG A 11 5.69 15.91 9.08
N VAL A 12 6.24 15.13 10.01
CA VAL A 12 7.64 14.68 9.99
C VAL A 12 7.92 13.81 8.77
N ARG A 13 7.03 12.85 8.46
CA ARG A 13 7.15 12.00 7.27
C ARG A 13 7.18 12.83 6.00
N LYS A 14 6.27 13.77 5.86
CA LYS A 14 6.19 14.66 4.70
C LYS A 14 7.45 15.51 4.55
N SER A 15 7.99 16.06 5.65
CA SER A 15 9.25 16.80 5.61
C SER A 15 10.40 15.95 5.08
N LYS A 16 10.55 14.72 5.58
CA LYS A 16 11.59 13.78 5.11
C LYS A 16 11.49 13.50 3.60
N VAL A 17 10.25 13.37 3.07
CA VAL A 17 10.05 13.18 1.62
C VAL A 17 10.48 14.42 0.85
N LEU A 18 10.07 15.61 1.29
CA LEU A 18 10.42 16.86 0.63
C LEU A 18 11.93 17.12 0.65
N ASP A 19 12.61 16.82 1.76
CA ASP A 19 14.07 16.91 1.87
C ASP A 19 14.75 15.94 0.88
N SER A 20 14.29 14.69 0.82
CA SER A 20 14.80 13.70 -0.14
C SER A 20 14.54 14.08 -1.60
N MET A 21 13.37 14.66 -1.91
CA MET A 21 13.07 15.19 -3.25
C MET A 21 14.01 16.33 -3.61
N LYS A 22 14.28 17.24 -2.67
CA LYS A 22 15.21 18.36 -2.86
C LYS A 22 16.62 17.88 -3.16
N ASP A 23 17.14 16.92 -2.38
CA ASP A 23 18.49 16.36 -2.55
C ASP A 23 18.66 15.66 -3.91
N GLN A 24 17.56 15.12 -4.46
CA GLN A 24 17.54 14.44 -5.75
C GLN A 24 17.07 15.34 -6.91
N ASN A 25 16.84 16.63 -6.67
CA ASN A 25 16.32 17.59 -7.65
C ASN A 25 15.00 17.14 -8.31
N ILE A 26 14.06 16.59 -7.54
CA ILE A 26 12.74 16.18 -7.99
C ILE A 26 11.73 17.29 -7.70
N ASP A 27 11.00 17.73 -8.73
CA ASP A 27 9.99 18.79 -8.59
C ASP A 27 8.64 18.26 -8.08
N ALA A 28 8.30 17.00 -8.40
CA ALA A 28 7.15 16.30 -7.85
C ALA A 28 7.37 14.78 -7.84
N LEU A 29 6.71 14.08 -6.92
CA LEU A 29 6.70 12.62 -6.80
C LEU A 29 5.30 12.10 -7.08
N LEU A 30 5.20 11.15 -8.01
CA LEU A 30 3.99 10.40 -8.33
C LEU A 30 4.08 9.03 -7.65
N MET A 31 3.30 8.84 -6.60
CA MET A 31 3.28 7.60 -5.82
C MET A 31 2.14 6.70 -6.27
N PHE A 32 2.44 5.45 -6.56
CA PHE A 32 1.49 4.42 -6.99
C PHE A 32 1.37 3.27 -6.00
N ARG A 33 2.32 3.14 -5.05
CA ARG A 33 2.24 2.13 -4.00
C ARG A 33 1.24 2.56 -2.93
N GLN A 34 0.31 1.69 -2.60
CA GLN A 34 -0.64 1.92 -1.50
C GLN A 34 0.09 2.16 -0.17
N GLU A 35 1.18 1.44 0.09
CA GLU A 35 1.99 1.59 1.30
C GLU A 35 2.63 2.97 1.40
N SER A 36 3.05 3.55 0.27
CA SER A 36 3.58 4.92 0.22
C SER A 36 2.50 5.95 0.50
N MET A 37 1.31 5.77 -0.11
CA MET A 37 0.14 6.63 0.14
C MET A 37 -0.30 6.57 1.59
N TYR A 38 -0.44 5.35 2.15
CA TYR A 38 -0.81 5.15 3.55
C TYR A 38 0.21 5.77 4.50
N TRP A 39 1.49 5.49 4.32
CA TRP A 39 2.55 6.00 5.19
C TRP A 39 2.60 7.53 5.21
N LEU A 40 2.39 8.17 4.06
CA LEU A 40 2.46 9.63 3.95
C LEU A 40 1.18 10.35 4.39
N THR A 41 0.00 9.71 4.25
CA THR A 41 -1.29 10.40 4.38
C THR A 41 -2.32 9.68 5.25
N GLY A 42 -2.10 8.42 5.56
CA GLY A 42 -3.08 7.56 6.22
C GLY A 42 -4.12 6.97 5.25
N TYR A 43 -4.04 7.25 3.94
CA TYR A 43 -5.00 6.72 2.97
C TYR A 43 -4.97 5.20 2.96
N ASP A 44 -5.96 4.62 3.59
CA ASP A 44 -6.16 3.17 3.70
C ASP A 44 -7.08 2.70 2.59
N THR A 45 -6.56 1.89 1.67
CA THR A 45 -7.29 1.49 0.46
C THR A 45 -6.87 0.12 -0.05
N PHE A 46 -7.84 -0.58 -0.61
CA PHE A 46 -7.64 -1.75 -1.48
C PHE A 46 -7.78 -1.39 -2.98
N GLY A 47 -7.95 -0.11 -3.29
CA GLY A 47 -8.16 0.39 -4.67
C GLY A 47 -6.93 0.32 -5.57
N TYR A 48 -5.80 -0.23 -5.09
CA TYR A 48 -4.54 -0.32 -5.86
C TYR A 48 -4.63 -1.15 -7.15
N VAL A 49 -5.66 -1.96 -7.31
CA VAL A 49 -5.91 -2.73 -8.55
C VAL A 49 -6.35 -1.84 -9.72
N PHE A 50 -6.69 -0.59 -9.45
CA PHE A 50 -7.06 0.39 -10.45
C PHE A 50 -6.05 1.53 -10.46
N PHE A 51 -6.06 2.34 -11.55
CA PHE A 51 -5.18 3.50 -11.62
C PHE A 51 -5.55 4.50 -10.52
N GLN A 52 -4.60 4.75 -9.63
CA GLN A 52 -4.65 5.86 -8.66
C GLN A 52 -3.23 6.33 -8.40
N THR A 53 -3.07 7.62 -8.14
CA THR A 53 -1.76 8.20 -7.84
C THR A 53 -1.89 9.32 -6.82
N LEU A 54 -0.96 9.33 -5.87
CA LEU A 54 -0.76 10.45 -4.94
C LEU A 54 0.38 11.31 -5.46
N ILE A 55 0.08 12.56 -5.73
CA ILE A 55 1.03 13.56 -6.21
C ILE A 55 1.50 14.39 -5.01
N LEU A 56 2.81 14.51 -4.82
CA LEU A 56 3.43 15.46 -3.89
C LEU A 56 4.38 16.36 -4.67
N ASP A 57 4.11 17.65 -4.74
CA ASP A 57 5.04 18.61 -5.33
C ASP A 57 6.07 19.13 -4.30
N LYS A 58 7.14 19.77 -4.78
CA LYS A 58 8.20 20.32 -3.93
C LYS A 58 7.76 21.47 -3.02
N LYS A 59 6.56 22.05 -3.25
CA LYS A 59 5.95 23.07 -2.37
C LYS A 59 5.15 22.44 -1.23
N GLY A 60 4.98 21.10 -1.26
CA GLY A 60 4.23 20.34 -0.29
C GLY A 60 2.74 20.20 -0.61
N ASN A 61 2.27 20.58 -1.81
CA ASN A 61 0.90 20.29 -2.22
C ASN A 61 0.75 18.78 -2.39
N THR A 62 -0.34 18.24 -1.87
CA THR A 62 -0.65 16.82 -1.90
C THR A 62 -2.01 16.61 -2.53
N ILE A 63 -2.07 15.94 -3.68
CA ILE A 63 -3.29 15.68 -4.45
C ILE A 63 -3.40 14.18 -4.71
N LEU A 64 -4.57 13.61 -4.44
CA LEU A 64 -4.89 12.23 -4.81
C LEU A 64 -5.77 12.22 -6.06
N LEU A 65 -5.36 11.51 -7.09
CA LEU A 65 -6.22 11.16 -8.22
C LEU A 65 -6.64 9.69 -8.06
N THR A 66 -7.94 9.46 -7.95
CA THR A 66 -8.51 8.13 -7.75
C THR A 66 -9.87 8.00 -8.45
N ARG A 67 -10.55 6.85 -8.32
CA ARG A 67 -11.89 6.64 -8.88
C ARG A 67 -12.99 7.14 -7.94
N ALA A 68 -14.18 7.37 -8.49
CA ALA A 68 -15.36 7.78 -7.72
C ALA A 68 -15.70 6.85 -6.54
N PRO A 69 -15.65 5.50 -6.67
CA PRO A 69 -15.92 4.60 -5.54
C PRO A 69 -14.95 4.78 -4.35
N ASP A 70 -13.71 5.18 -4.62
CA ASP A 70 -12.65 5.30 -3.60
C ASP A 70 -12.65 6.67 -2.88
N LEU A 71 -13.46 7.63 -3.35
CA LEU A 71 -13.53 8.99 -2.78
C LEU A 71 -13.84 9.00 -1.28
N ARG A 72 -14.89 8.29 -0.87
CA ARG A 72 -15.31 8.27 0.54
C ARG A 72 -14.27 7.60 1.43
N GLN A 73 -13.62 6.56 0.92
CA GLN A 73 -12.53 5.89 1.62
C GLN A 73 -11.39 6.90 1.88
N ALA A 74 -10.94 7.61 0.84
CA ALA A 74 -9.90 8.61 0.95
C ALA A 74 -10.26 9.75 1.92
N GLN A 75 -11.51 10.26 1.87
CA GLN A 75 -12.00 11.31 2.76
C GLN A 75 -12.02 10.89 4.24
N ASN A 76 -12.33 9.62 4.53
CA ASN A 76 -12.52 9.13 5.89
C ASN A 76 -11.23 8.58 6.53
N THR A 77 -10.25 8.13 5.74
CA THR A 77 -9.05 7.46 6.26
C THR A 77 -7.78 8.31 6.14
N SER A 78 -7.80 9.43 5.37
CA SER A 78 -6.59 10.19 5.10
C SER A 78 -6.66 11.65 5.57
N ASN A 79 -5.49 12.29 5.58
CA ASN A 79 -5.35 13.74 5.81
C ASN A 79 -5.34 14.56 4.51
N ILE A 80 -5.62 13.93 3.35
CA ILE A 80 -5.60 14.56 2.04
C ILE A 80 -6.78 15.52 1.90
N LYS A 81 -6.50 16.75 1.46
CA LYS A 81 -7.52 17.80 1.25
C LYS A 81 -8.01 17.88 -0.19
N ASP A 82 -7.12 17.64 -1.14
CA ASP A 82 -7.43 17.70 -2.57
C ASP A 82 -7.49 16.28 -3.13
N ILE A 83 -8.71 15.82 -3.40
CA ILE A 83 -8.99 14.50 -3.95
C ILE A 83 -9.74 14.69 -5.26
N ARG A 84 -9.16 14.25 -6.35
CA ARG A 84 -9.68 14.34 -7.70
C ARG A 84 -10.14 12.97 -8.19
N ILE A 85 -11.19 12.96 -9.00
CA ILE A 85 -11.83 11.73 -9.47
C ILE A 85 -11.71 11.65 -10.98
N TRP A 86 -11.23 10.52 -11.46
CA TRP A 86 -11.42 10.13 -12.85
C TRP A 86 -12.60 9.15 -12.97
N VAL A 87 -13.29 9.17 -14.08
CA VAL A 87 -14.49 8.36 -14.32
C VAL A 87 -14.11 7.12 -15.13
N ASP A 88 -14.35 5.94 -14.56
CA ASP A 88 -14.11 4.63 -15.18
C ASP A 88 -15.24 4.33 -16.18
N LYS A 89 -15.05 4.71 -17.43
CA LYS A 89 -15.97 4.49 -18.56
C LYS A 89 -15.19 4.11 -19.82
N ASP A 90 -15.87 3.57 -20.81
CA ASP A 90 -15.26 3.24 -22.10
C ASP A 90 -14.53 4.47 -22.70
N GLY A 91 -13.30 4.24 -23.14
CA GLY A 91 -12.44 5.28 -23.71
C GLY A 91 -11.79 6.20 -22.69
N SER A 92 -12.05 6.08 -21.40
CA SER A 92 -11.39 6.89 -20.37
C SER A 92 -9.90 6.57 -20.27
N ASN A 93 -9.14 7.61 -20.01
CA ASN A 93 -7.70 7.50 -19.76
C ASN A 93 -7.32 8.37 -18.56
N PRO A 94 -7.10 7.76 -17.38
CA PRO A 94 -6.82 8.52 -16.15
C PRO A 94 -5.53 9.34 -16.22
N THR A 95 -4.65 9.08 -17.20
CA THR A 95 -3.44 9.89 -17.38
C THR A 95 -3.74 11.26 -17.98
N ASP A 96 -4.90 11.44 -18.61
CA ASP A 96 -5.33 12.75 -19.11
C ASP A 96 -5.77 13.63 -17.93
N ASP A 97 -6.53 13.06 -16.98
CA ASP A 97 -6.89 13.74 -15.72
C ASP A 97 -5.64 14.07 -14.90
N LEU A 98 -4.67 13.14 -14.83
CA LEU A 98 -3.38 13.41 -14.19
C LEU A 98 -2.67 14.61 -14.82
N LYS A 99 -2.65 14.68 -16.15
CA LYS A 99 -1.98 15.77 -16.85
C LYS A 99 -2.60 17.14 -16.55
N VAL A 100 -3.93 17.22 -16.40
CA VAL A 100 -4.60 18.45 -15.94
C VAL A 100 -4.09 18.87 -14.56
N ILE A 101 -3.96 17.94 -13.63
CA ILE A 101 -3.41 18.23 -12.29
C ILE A 101 -1.96 18.71 -12.37
N LEU A 102 -1.14 18.08 -13.22
CA LEU A 102 0.26 18.48 -13.40
C LEU A 102 0.37 19.89 -14.00
N ASP A 103 -0.54 20.28 -14.92
CA ASP A 103 -0.61 21.63 -15.49
C ASP A 103 -1.01 22.66 -14.41
N GLU A 104 -2.00 22.36 -13.56
CA GLU A 104 -2.40 23.22 -12.42
C GLU A 104 -1.23 23.45 -11.45
N LEU A 105 -0.38 22.43 -11.23
CA LEU A 105 0.82 22.52 -10.40
C LEU A 105 2.03 23.17 -11.10
N ASN A 106 1.90 23.56 -12.38
CA ASN A 106 2.98 24.12 -13.22
C ASN A 106 4.20 23.18 -13.34
N LEU A 107 3.94 21.89 -13.57
CA LEU A 107 4.96 20.85 -13.66
C LEU A 107 5.42 20.53 -15.09
N LYS A 108 4.91 21.22 -16.10
CA LYS A 108 5.41 21.11 -17.47
C LYS A 108 6.90 21.50 -17.54
N GLY A 109 7.70 20.69 -18.20
CA GLY A 109 9.16 20.86 -18.30
C GLY A 109 9.92 20.62 -17.01
N LYS A 110 9.27 20.09 -15.97
CA LYS A 110 9.87 19.77 -14.66
C LYS A 110 10.33 18.32 -14.60
N LYS A 111 11.02 17.97 -13.53
CA LYS A 111 11.55 16.63 -13.25
C LYS A 111 10.66 15.91 -12.25
N LEU A 112 10.01 14.83 -12.69
CA LEU A 112 9.11 14.05 -11.87
C LEU A 112 9.76 12.72 -11.46
N GLY A 113 9.62 12.35 -10.19
CA GLY A 113 9.89 11.00 -9.72
C GLY A 113 8.63 10.14 -9.83
N ILE A 114 8.76 8.89 -10.26
CA ILE A 114 7.64 7.96 -10.40
C ILE A 114 7.96 6.66 -9.66
N GLU A 115 7.01 6.14 -8.88
CA GLU A 115 7.08 4.79 -8.34
C GLU A 115 6.65 3.78 -9.40
N TYR A 116 7.58 3.33 -10.25
CA TYR A 116 7.30 2.33 -11.28
C TYR A 116 7.14 0.91 -10.70
N GLU A 117 7.86 0.58 -9.65
CA GLU A 117 7.76 -0.72 -8.99
C GLU A 117 6.57 -0.74 -8.02
N ALA A 118 5.35 -0.73 -8.58
CA ALA A 118 4.11 -0.72 -7.83
C ALA A 118 3.07 -1.64 -8.47
N TYR A 119 2.40 -2.47 -7.66
CA TYR A 119 1.32 -3.33 -8.16
C TYR A 119 0.16 -2.53 -8.75
N GLY A 120 -0.10 -1.31 -8.26
CA GLY A 120 -1.11 -0.40 -8.78
C GLY A 120 -0.78 0.21 -10.14
N LEU A 121 0.48 0.15 -10.58
CA LEU A 121 0.92 0.64 -11.88
C LEU A 121 1.21 -0.53 -12.82
N THR A 122 0.17 -1.11 -13.39
CA THR A 122 0.32 -2.22 -14.35
C THR A 122 1.13 -1.80 -15.58
N GLY A 123 1.73 -2.76 -16.29
CA GLY A 123 2.46 -2.48 -17.53
C GLY A 123 1.65 -1.66 -18.55
N LYS A 124 0.34 -1.95 -18.70
CA LYS A 124 -0.55 -1.17 -19.57
C LYS A 124 -0.70 0.29 -19.12
N ASN A 125 -0.86 0.51 -17.80
CA ASN A 125 -0.97 1.85 -17.24
C ASN A 125 0.38 2.58 -17.32
N THR A 126 1.49 1.90 -17.13
CA THR A 126 2.85 2.46 -17.32
C THR A 126 3.06 2.98 -18.75
N LEU A 127 2.66 2.21 -19.76
CA LEU A 127 2.77 2.63 -21.17
C LEU A 127 1.92 3.88 -21.44
N LYS A 128 0.67 3.92 -20.93
CA LYS A 128 -0.19 5.10 -21.05
C LYS A 128 0.41 6.32 -20.35
N LEU A 129 0.91 6.15 -19.13
CA LEU A 129 1.54 7.20 -18.34
C LEU A 129 2.75 7.79 -19.06
N ASN A 130 3.69 6.94 -19.49
CA ASN A 130 4.89 7.38 -20.18
C ASN A 130 4.57 8.10 -21.48
N LYS A 131 3.61 7.59 -22.27
CA LYS A 131 3.15 8.26 -23.49
C LYS A 131 2.52 9.63 -23.20
N SER A 132 1.74 9.74 -22.11
CA SER A 132 1.11 11.03 -21.72
C SER A 132 2.15 12.06 -21.26
N LEU A 133 3.25 11.62 -20.65
CA LEU A 133 4.33 12.46 -20.14
C LEU A 133 5.46 12.70 -21.15
N GLU A 134 5.45 12.01 -22.30
CA GLU A 134 6.40 12.21 -23.38
C GLU A 134 6.37 13.66 -23.88
N ASN A 135 7.52 14.30 -24.00
CA ASN A 135 7.66 15.73 -24.37
C ASN A 135 6.94 16.72 -23.43
N TYR A 136 6.40 16.23 -22.30
CA TYR A 136 5.75 17.06 -21.29
C TYR A 136 6.70 17.41 -20.13
N CYS A 137 7.39 16.42 -19.58
CA CYS A 137 8.33 16.57 -18.47
C CYS A 137 9.42 15.50 -18.54
N SER A 138 10.49 15.63 -17.75
CA SER A 138 11.43 14.53 -17.54
C SER A 138 10.95 13.65 -16.42
N VAL A 139 11.14 12.34 -16.55
CA VAL A 139 10.75 11.34 -15.54
C VAL A 139 11.94 10.51 -15.10
N GLU A 140 11.97 10.17 -13.82
CA GLU A 140 12.95 9.25 -13.23
C GLU A 140 12.23 8.21 -12.37
N ASP A 141 12.76 7.00 -12.35
CA ASP A 141 12.33 5.99 -11.39
C ASP A 141 12.76 6.38 -9.97
N LYS A 142 11.77 6.53 -9.08
CA LYS A 142 11.92 6.83 -7.66
C LYS A 142 11.18 5.84 -6.78
N SER A 143 11.04 4.61 -7.24
CA SER A 143 10.39 3.51 -6.53
C SER A 143 10.96 3.30 -5.12
N ASP A 144 12.24 3.57 -4.93
CA ASP A 144 12.93 3.40 -3.65
C ASP A 144 12.81 4.58 -2.69
N LEU A 145 12.36 5.76 -3.13
CA LEU A 145 12.45 6.97 -2.31
C LEU A 145 11.69 6.79 -0.99
N ILE A 146 10.40 6.48 -1.06
CA ILE A 146 9.57 6.27 0.14
C ILE A 146 9.98 4.99 0.87
N THR A 147 10.31 3.93 0.14
CA THR A 147 10.76 2.65 0.72
C THR A 147 11.97 2.85 1.64
N LYS A 148 12.98 3.59 1.21
CA LYS A 148 14.17 3.90 2.03
C LYS A 148 13.82 4.70 3.30
N LEU A 149 12.89 5.64 3.23
CA LEU A 149 12.43 6.39 4.39
C LEU A 149 11.65 5.53 5.40
N ARG A 150 10.94 4.49 4.93
CA ARG A 150 10.16 3.55 5.75
C ARG A 150 11.00 2.47 6.43
N VAL A 151 12.26 2.27 6.04
CA VAL A 151 13.13 1.25 6.64
C VAL A 151 13.31 1.48 8.13
N VAL A 152 13.56 2.74 8.53
CA VAL A 152 13.71 3.09 9.95
C VAL A 152 12.35 3.52 10.51
N LYS A 153 11.81 2.70 11.43
CA LYS A 153 10.49 2.91 12.03
C LYS A 153 10.50 4.01 13.07
N SER A 154 9.45 4.81 13.09
CA SER A 154 9.22 5.80 14.15
C SER A 154 8.80 5.12 15.47
N LYS A 155 8.76 5.91 16.55
CA LYS A 155 8.25 5.41 17.84
C LYS A 155 6.77 5.00 17.74
N GLU A 156 5.95 5.74 17.00
CA GLU A 156 4.54 5.41 16.80
C GLU A 156 4.39 4.11 15.98
N GLU A 157 5.19 3.93 14.93
CA GLU A 157 5.18 2.69 14.12
C GLU A 157 5.61 1.47 14.93
N ILE A 158 6.60 1.59 15.82
CA ILE A 158 7.06 0.50 16.69
C ILE A 158 5.93 0.01 17.62
N VAL A 159 5.02 0.87 18.06
CA VAL A 159 3.86 0.44 18.86
C VAL A 159 2.98 -0.53 18.07
N TYR A 160 2.70 -0.23 16.80
CA TYR A 160 1.92 -1.13 15.94
C TYR A 160 2.67 -2.40 15.57
N VAL A 161 3.98 -2.31 15.31
CA VAL A 161 4.81 -3.51 15.04
C VAL A 161 4.78 -4.47 16.23
N LYS A 162 4.88 -3.97 17.46
CA LYS A 162 4.79 -4.82 18.67
C LYS A 162 3.42 -5.47 18.80
N LYS A 163 2.33 -4.73 18.61
CA LYS A 163 0.99 -5.30 18.65
C LYS A 163 0.79 -6.38 17.58
N ALA A 164 1.28 -6.14 16.37
CA ALA A 164 1.20 -7.13 15.30
C ALA A 164 2.00 -8.40 15.64
N ALA A 165 3.17 -8.27 16.28
CA ALA A 165 3.95 -9.40 16.74
C ALA A 165 3.21 -10.20 17.85
N GLU A 166 2.60 -9.52 18.83
CA GLU A 166 1.78 -10.14 19.87
C GLU A 166 0.62 -10.96 19.27
N LEU A 167 -0.06 -10.42 18.25
CA LEU A 167 -1.13 -11.15 17.56
C LEU A 167 -0.61 -12.34 16.76
N ALA A 168 0.58 -12.22 16.16
CA ALA A 168 1.22 -13.34 15.47
C ALA A 168 1.59 -14.48 16.42
N ASP A 169 2.10 -14.15 17.61
CA ASP A 169 2.41 -15.15 18.65
C ASP A 169 1.13 -15.85 19.11
N GLN A 170 0.05 -15.10 19.38
CA GLN A 170 -1.24 -15.68 19.76
C GLN A 170 -1.83 -16.57 18.65
N ALA A 171 -1.68 -16.18 17.37
CA ALA A 171 -2.10 -17.03 16.26
C ALA A 171 -1.29 -18.33 16.20
N LEU A 172 0.00 -18.30 16.51
CA LEU A 172 0.84 -19.50 16.62
C LEU A 172 0.41 -20.40 17.80
N ASP A 173 0.02 -19.82 18.94
CA ASP A 173 -0.51 -20.58 20.08
C ASP A 173 -1.77 -21.36 19.69
N GLU A 174 -2.65 -20.82 18.86
CA GLU A 174 -3.81 -21.54 18.34
C GLU A 174 -3.38 -22.70 17.42
N VAL A 175 -2.31 -22.56 16.65
CA VAL A 175 -1.76 -23.70 15.87
C VAL A 175 -1.40 -24.85 16.82
N TRP A 176 -0.63 -24.58 17.85
CA TRP A 176 -0.23 -25.62 18.82
C TRP A 176 -1.41 -26.28 19.53
N LYS A 177 -2.46 -25.53 19.80
CA LYS A 177 -3.67 -26.01 20.45
C LYS A 177 -4.49 -26.95 19.55
N TYR A 178 -4.59 -26.64 18.25
CA TYR A 178 -5.43 -27.37 17.32
C TYR A 178 -4.71 -28.36 16.42
N ALA A 179 -3.37 -28.30 16.30
CA ALA A 179 -2.60 -29.22 15.46
C ALA A 179 -2.54 -30.63 16.09
N LYS A 180 -3.54 -31.44 15.74
CA LYS A 180 -3.68 -32.82 16.23
C LYS A 180 -4.15 -33.72 15.10
N ALA A 181 -3.78 -35.01 15.16
CA ALA A 181 -4.28 -36.02 14.22
C ALA A 181 -5.83 -35.93 14.09
N GLY A 182 -6.33 -35.99 12.88
CA GLY A 182 -7.75 -35.88 12.57
C GLY A 182 -8.30 -34.46 12.42
N VAL A 183 -7.50 -33.43 12.70
CA VAL A 183 -7.91 -32.02 12.49
C VAL A 183 -7.56 -31.60 11.07
N ASN A 184 -8.50 -30.93 10.39
CA ASN A 184 -8.24 -30.36 9.07
C ASN A 184 -7.50 -29.01 9.19
N GLU A 185 -6.54 -28.77 8.32
CA GLU A 185 -5.77 -27.52 8.24
C GLU A 185 -6.64 -26.26 8.17
N SER A 186 -7.82 -26.34 7.53
CA SER A 186 -8.78 -25.24 7.46
C SER A 186 -9.28 -24.78 8.83
N LYS A 187 -9.42 -25.71 9.78
CA LYS A 187 -9.81 -25.40 11.17
C LYS A 187 -8.73 -24.57 11.86
N ILE A 188 -7.48 -24.96 11.69
CA ILE A 188 -6.33 -24.25 12.26
C ILE A 188 -6.26 -22.83 11.67
N LEU A 189 -6.36 -22.69 10.35
CA LEU A 189 -6.39 -21.38 9.69
C LEU A 189 -7.55 -20.48 10.18
N ALA A 190 -8.73 -21.06 10.40
CA ALA A 190 -9.87 -20.31 10.91
C ALA A 190 -9.60 -19.75 12.32
N GLU A 191 -9.00 -20.54 13.22
CA GLU A 191 -8.66 -20.09 14.57
C GLU A 191 -7.54 -19.03 14.57
N MET A 192 -6.52 -19.18 13.71
CA MET A 192 -5.49 -18.16 13.52
C MET A 192 -6.09 -16.81 13.08
N ASN A 193 -6.94 -16.83 12.04
CA ASN A 193 -7.60 -15.61 11.57
C ASN A 193 -8.52 -15.00 12.62
N LYS A 194 -9.26 -15.84 13.37
CA LYS A 194 -10.13 -15.40 14.46
C LYS A 194 -9.35 -14.58 15.50
N VAL A 195 -8.21 -15.08 15.96
CA VAL A 195 -7.35 -14.39 16.94
C VAL A 195 -6.90 -13.03 16.42
N ILE A 196 -6.48 -12.95 15.15
CA ILE A 196 -6.03 -11.70 14.54
C ILE A 196 -7.16 -10.67 14.53
N PHE A 197 -8.34 -11.04 14.04
CA PHE A 197 -9.47 -10.11 13.93
C PHE A 197 -10.06 -9.73 15.29
N GLU A 198 -10.24 -10.68 16.21
CA GLU A 198 -10.73 -10.40 17.57
C GLU A 198 -9.74 -9.53 18.35
N GLY A 199 -8.42 -9.66 18.08
CA GLY A 199 -7.37 -8.81 18.63
C GLY A 199 -7.27 -7.42 18.01
N GLY A 200 -8.13 -7.11 17.03
CA GLY A 200 -8.15 -5.81 16.34
C GLY A 200 -7.09 -5.67 15.26
N GLY A 201 -6.53 -6.78 14.80
CA GLY A 201 -5.68 -6.83 13.61
C GLY A 201 -6.50 -6.83 12.32
N ASP A 202 -5.80 -6.83 11.20
CA ASP A 202 -6.38 -6.86 9.86
C ASP A 202 -5.79 -8.04 9.07
N TYR A 203 -6.20 -8.19 7.81
CA TYR A 203 -5.64 -9.24 6.94
C TYR A 203 -4.12 -9.17 6.89
N PRO A 204 -3.42 -10.31 7.02
CA PRO A 204 -1.98 -10.35 6.80
C PRO A 204 -1.66 -10.00 5.34
N ALA A 205 -0.46 -9.45 5.11
CA ALA A 205 -0.02 -9.06 3.76
C ALA A 205 0.03 -10.24 2.77
N ASN A 206 0.27 -11.46 3.28
CA ASN A 206 0.13 -12.70 2.53
C ASN A 206 -0.82 -13.62 3.30
N GLU A 207 -1.51 -14.49 2.56
CA GLU A 207 -2.31 -15.56 3.16
C GLU A 207 -1.45 -16.41 4.09
N PHE A 208 -2.03 -16.88 5.19
CA PHE A 208 -1.35 -17.84 6.05
C PHE A 208 -1.05 -19.12 5.28
N ILE A 209 0.21 -19.51 5.29
CA ILE A 209 0.67 -20.73 4.65
C ILE A 209 0.61 -21.83 5.70
N ILE A 210 -0.11 -22.90 5.40
CA ILE A 210 -0.17 -24.11 6.20
C ILE A 210 -0.02 -25.33 5.28
N GLY A 211 0.68 -26.32 5.74
CA GLY A 211 0.81 -27.58 5.03
C GLY A 211 1.31 -28.67 5.96
N SER A 212 0.74 -29.86 5.85
CA SER A 212 1.13 -31.06 6.57
C SER A 212 1.75 -32.11 5.64
N GLY A 213 2.50 -33.04 6.18
CA GLY A 213 3.18 -34.10 5.42
C GLY A 213 3.99 -33.52 4.24
N LYS A 214 3.75 -34.03 3.04
CA LYS A 214 4.46 -33.55 1.82
C LYS A 214 4.18 -32.10 1.47
N ASN A 215 3.00 -31.58 1.85
CA ASN A 215 2.61 -30.20 1.56
C ASN A 215 3.35 -29.18 2.43
N ALA A 216 3.96 -29.59 3.54
CA ALA A 216 4.83 -28.74 4.34
C ALA A 216 6.07 -28.21 3.58
N LEU A 217 6.41 -28.84 2.44
CA LEU A 217 7.50 -28.37 1.56
C LEU A 217 7.06 -27.28 0.57
N LEU A 218 5.76 -26.97 0.50
CA LEU A 218 5.25 -25.95 -0.41
C LEU A 218 5.45 -24.56 0.19
N CYS A 219 6.05 -23.65 -0.58
CA CYS A 219 6.38 -22.30 -0.11
C CYS A 219 5.30 -21.26 -0.45
N ARG A 220 4.12 -21.68 -0.90
CA ARG A 220 3.00 -20.81 -1.26
C ARG A 220 1.69 -21.39 -0.75
N TYR A 221 0.67 -20.51 -0.66
CA TYR A 221 -0.68 -20.91 -0.33
C TYR A 221 -1.17 -21.98 -1.30
N GLN A 222 -1.83 -23.00 -0.74
CA GLN A 222 -2.49 -24.07 -1.48
C GLN A 222 -3.97 -24.16 -1.07
N SER A 223 -4.85 -24.31 -2.03
CA SER A 223 -6.30 -24.34 -1.80
C SER A 223 -6.80 -25.65 -1.19
N ASP A 224 -6.15 -26.76 -1.49
CA ASP A 224 -6.54 -28.09 -1.01
C ASP A 224 -5.97 -28.35 0.40
N LYS A 225 -6.82 -28.24 1.41
CA LYS A 225 -6.45 -28.42 2.83
C LYS A 225 -6.61 -29.87 3.28
N GLN A 226 -5.60 -30.40 3.89
CA GLN A 226 -5.54 -31.78 4.32
C GLN A 226 -5.93 -31.95 5.79
N THR A 227 -6.25 -33.19 6.15
CA THR A 227 -6.44 -33.59 7.55
C THR A 227 -5.13 -34.13 8.08
N LEU A 228 -4.68 -33.64 9.23
CA LEU A 228 -3.43 -34.03 9.84
C LEU A 228 -3.45 -35.52 10.23
N ASN A 229 -2.33 -36.21 10.01
CA ASN A 229 -2.07 -37.56 10.48
C ASN A 229 -1.26 -37.53 11.75
N ALA A 230 -1.15 -38.68 12.45
CA ALA A 230 -0.44 -38.75 13.69
C ALA A 230 1.09 -38.53 13.59
N GLN A 231 1.63 -38.55 12.35
CA GLN A 231 3.06 -38.39 12.07
C GLN A 231 3.40 -37.07 11.38
N ASP A 232 2.38 -36.18 11.16
CA ASP A 232 2.59 -34.86 10.58
C ASP A 232 3.16 -33.89 11.61
#